data_6395ff9124973259672bacf99afc65d5
#
_entry.id   6395ff9124973259672bacf99afc65d5
#
_cell.length_a   1.000
_cell.length_b   1.000
_cell.length_c   1.000
_cell.angle_alpha   90.00
_cell.angle_beta   90.00
_cell.angle_gamma   90.00
#
_symmetry.space_group_name_H-M   'P 1'
#
loop_
_entity.id
_entity.type
_entity.pdbx_description
1 polymer ?
#
loop_
_entity_poly.entity_id
_entity_poly.type
_entity_poly.pdbx_seq_one_letter_code
_entity_poly.pdbx_strand_id
1 'polypeptide(L)'
;MAYNAALNTVYNHYLTTYAPKRSTTQYDTHKKSELRSIYNSIVKLNKEAPLYILDSSKESREFAVGLKENARALRNTIASLGGLDEDEMLGKKAAYSSNENIVSASYVGEGVTDAAVPPIQIEVTALASNQVNLGAFLPSDEKIALTPDAYSFDITINDLSYEFQYNTREGETNRDLQERLSRLISNADIGITADILEDGKGNSSLRLTSAASGLKNDKNLIFSVSDDKTSKRAGTVDYLGISFMSREPSNAEFLLNGEPRSASSNHFTIDKMYEITLNGISSVEGETAEVGLKTDLDSLTDNVGNLISGYNSFIRAAAEYLDLHPKSGRLLGEMDHITRYYQNDLEKLGFSFESNGQLSIDDNVFKASILDDENR
;
A
#
# COMPACT_ATOMS: atom_id res chain seq x y z
N MET A 1 -13.67 -0.89 33.84
CA MET A 1 -15.12 -1.01 33.55
C MET A 1 -15.46 -2.08 32.52
N ALA A 2 -14.57 -2.48 31.60
CA ALA A 2 -14.81 -3.56 30.62
C ALA A 2 -14.87 -4.98 31.28
N TYR A 3 -14.19 -5.19 32.39
CA TYR A 3 -14.13 -6.47 33.08
C TYR A 3 -15.48 -6.92 33.64
N ASN A 4 -16.30 -5.96 34.11
CA ASN A 4 -17.65 -6.25 34.60
C ASN A 4 -18.65 -6.60 33.51
N ALA A 5 -18.43 -6.12 32.28
CA ALA A 5 -19.36 -6.41 31.16
C ALA A 5 -19.19 -7.84 30.64
N ALA A 6 -17.96 -8.34 30.52
CA ALA A 6 -17.69 -9.72 30.07
C ALA A 6 -18.17 -10.76 31.11
N LEU A 7 -17.94 -10.52 32.40
CA LEU A 7 -18.44 -11.34 33.49
C LEU A 7 -20.00 -11.35 33.55
N ASN A 8 -20.61 -10.19 33.33
CA ASN A 8 -22.07 -10.11 33.27
C ASN A 8 -22.63 -10.82 32.03
N THR A 9 -21.96 -10.79 30.91
CA THR A 9 -22.41 -11.50 29.70
C THR A 9 -22.33 -13.02 29.88
N VAL A 10 -21.23 -13.52 30.44
CA VAL A 10 -21.05 -14.95 30.75
C VAL A 10 -22.06 -15.39 31.80
N TYR A 11 -22.26 -14.59 32.83
CA TYR A 11 -23.23 -14.86 33.90
C TYR A 11 -24.69 -14.87 33.39
N ASN A 12 -25.07 -13.92 32.57
CA ASN A 12 -26.39 -13.85 31.94
C ASN A 12 -26.62 -15.00 30.95
N HIS A 13 -25.61 -15.38 30.18
CA HIS A 13 -25.68 -16.54 29.28
C HIS A 13 -25.87 -17.85 30.07
N TYR A 14 -25.16 -18.01 31.18
CA TYR A 14 -25.32 -19.15 32.05
C TYR A 14 -26.73 -19.20 32.69
N LEU A 15 -27.24 -18.07 33.20
CA LEU A 15 -28.57 -17.95 33.76
C LEU A 15 -29.67 -18.25 32.74
N THR A 16 -29.52 -17.80 31.50
CA THR A 16 -30.52 -18.02 30.45
C THR A 16 -30.49 -19.43 29.87
N THR A 17 -29.32 -20.07 29.84
CA THR A 17 -29.14 -21.37 29.17
C THR A 17 -29.24 -22.56 30.12
N TYR A 18 -28.81 -22.44 31.36
CA TYR A 18 -28.68 -23.56 32.29
C TYR A 18 -29.47 -23.43 33.59
N ALA A 19 -30.00 -22.25 33.89
CA ALA A 19 -30.86 -22.13 35.07
C ALA A 19 -32.23 -22.76 34.81
N PRO A 20 -32.74 -23.62 35.72
CA PRO A 20 -34.05 -24.18 35.58
C PRO A 20 -35.10 -23.06 35.57
N LYS A 21 -35.94 -23.03 34.54
CA LYS A 21 -37.08 -22.10 34.42
C LYS A 21 -38.11 -22.41 35.46
N ARG A 22 -37.86 -22.04 36.71
CA ARG A 22 -38.89 -22.06 37.76
C ARG A 22 -39.42 -20.64 37.94
N SER A 23 -40.71 -20.52 38.07
CA SER A 23 -41.33 -19.27 38.52
C SER A 23 -40.80 -18.94 39.92
N THR A 24 -39.80 -18.10 40.02
CA THR A 24 -39.27 -17.65 41.28
C THR A 24 -40.23 -16.65 41.91
N THR A 25 -40.72 -16.96 43.08
CA THR A 25 -41.39 -15.97 43.92
C THR A 25 -40.34 -15.06 44.57
N GLN A 26 -40.72 -13.86 44.98
CA GLN A 26 -39.78 -12.88 45.60
C GLN A 26 -39.12 -13.42 46.91
N TYR A 27 -39.52 -14.55 47.41
CA TYR A 27 -38.98 -15.25 48.59
C TYR A 27 -38.01 -16.39 48.23
N ASP A 28 -37.96 -16.82 46.98
CA ASP A 28 -37.11 -17.94 46.56
C ASP A 28 -35.63 -17.57 46.42
N THR A 29 -35.32 -16.29 46.23
CA THR A 29 -33.96 -15.78 46.09
C THR A 29 -33.14 -15.88 47.37
N HIS A 30 -33.70 -16.25 48.49
CA HIS A 30 -33.03 -16.27 49.80
C HIS A 30 -32.96 -17.67 50.45
N LYS A 31 -33.35 -18.72 49.73
CA LYS A 31 -33.24 -20.10 50.27
C LYS A 31 -31.77 -20.51 50.35
N LYS A 32 -31.29 -20.81 51.56
CA LYS A 32 -29.93 -21.18 51.85
C LYS A 32 -29.43 -22.38 51.01
N SER A 33 -30.33 -23.31 50.67
CA SER A 33 -30.03 -24.48 49.82
C SER A 33 -29.74 -24.08 48.38
N GLU A 34 -30.44 -23.10 47.82
CA GLU A 34 -30.27 -22.63 46.44
C GLU A 34 -29.00 -21.79 46.33
N LEU A 35 -28.72 -20.89 47.28
CA LEU A 35 -27.46 -20.15 47.38
C LEU A 35 -26.29 -21.09 47.49
N ARG A 36 -26.40 -22.19 48.25
CA ARG A 36 -25.37 -23.21 48.38
C ARG A 36 -25.18 -24.01 47.07
N SER A 37 -26.27 -24.29 46.34
CA SER A 37 -26.22 -24.96 45.04
C SER A 37 -25.55 -24.08 44.02
N ILE A 38 -25.88 -22.79 43.96
CA ILE A 38 -25.24 -21.79 43.07
C ILE A 38 -23.76 -21.65 43.42
N TYR A 39 -23.42 -21.53 44.70
CA TYR A 39 -22.01 -21.47 45.14
C TYR A 39 -21.26 -22.73 44.74
N ASN A 40 -21.81 -23.93 44.96
CA ASN A 40 -21.15 -25.17 44.56
C ASN A 40 -21.02 -25.30 43.04
N SER A 41 -21.97 -24.80 42.26
CA SER A 41 -21.91 -24.75 40.80
C SER A 41 -20.82 -23.80 40.32
N ILE A 42 -20.66 -22.63 40.96
CA ILE A 42 -19.59 -21.69 40.69
C ILE A 42 -18.22 -22.30 41.03
N VAL A 43 -18.09 -22.95 42.20
CA VAL A 43 -16.87 -23.65 42.62
C VAL A 43 -16.53 -24.79 41.67
N LYS A 44 -17.53 -25.55 41.22
CA LYS A 44 -17.34 -26.63 40.24
C LYS A 44 -16.90 -26.07 38.87
N LEU A 45 -17.55 -25.03 38.39
CA LEU A 45 -17.16 -24.33 37.18
C LEU A 45 -15.72 -23.80 37.25
N ASN A 46 -15.35 -23.20 38.40
CA ASN A 46 -13.97 -22.73 38.59
C ASN A 46 -12.93 -23.87 38.63
N LYS A 47 -13.32 -25.07 39.10
CA LYS A 47 -12.46 -26.26 39.13
C LYS A 47 -12.37 -26.96 37.77
N GLU A 48 -13.46 -26.99 37.02
CA GLU A 48 -13.59 -27.70 35.74
C GLU A 48 -13.37 -26.79 34.52
N ALA A 49 -13.47 -25.44 34.70
CA ALA A 49 -13.17 -24.51 33.64
C ALA A 49 -11.70 -24.57 33.26
N PRO A 50 -11.39 -24.70 31.99
CA PRO A 50 -10.01 -24.63 31.52
C PRO A 50 -9.43 -23.20 31.67
N LEU A 51 -10.28 -22.22 31.91
CA LEU A 51 -9.92 -20.84 32.23
C LEU A 51 -9.56 -20.73 33.69
N TYR A 52 -8.31 -20.53 33.92
CA TYR A 52 -7.63 -20.37 35.21
C TYR A 52 -8.29 -19.27 36.06
N ILE A 53 -8.21 -19.44 37.39
CA ILE A 53 -8.12 -18.30 38.27
C ILE A 53 -6.83 -17.60 37.86
N LEU A 54 -6.96 -16.59 37.01
CA LEU A 54 -5.86 -15.71 36.72
C LEU A 54 -5.46 -15.10 38.06
N ASP A 55 -4.29 -15.47 38.54
CA ASP A 55 -3.63 -14.66 39.52
C ASP A 55 -3.71 -13.23 38.97
N SER A 56 -4.28 -12.33 39.75
CA SER A 56 -4.49 -10.94 39.32
C SER A 56 -3.20 -10.12 39.42
N SER A 57 -2.04 -10.79 39.58
CA SER A 57 -0.74 -10.15 39.54
C SER A 57 -0.52 -9.42 38.21
N LYS A 58 0.32 -8.43 38.23
CA LYS A 58 0.66 -7.64 37.03
C LYS A 58 1.29 -8.57 35.98
N GLU A 59 2.18 -9.46 36.41
CA GLU A 59 2.90 -10.42 35.58
C GLU A 59 1.96 -11.40 34.87
N SER A 60 0.95 -11.93 35.57
CA SER A 60 -0.04 -12.83 34.99
C SER A 60 -0.93 -12.14 33.94
N ARG A 61 -1.20 -10.85 34.14
CA ARG A 61 -1.94 -10.04 33.13
C ARG A 61 -1.08 -9.77 31.91
N GLU A 62 0.18 -9.38 32.11
CA GLU A 62 1.14 -9.14 31.03
C GLU A 62 1.32 -10.40 30.18
N PHE A 63 1.48 -11.56 30.83
CA PHE A 63 1.53 -12.85 30.15
C PHE A 63 0.26 -13.13 29.33
N ALA A 64 -0.93 -13.00 29.93
CA ALA A 64 -2.18 -13.30 29.24
C ALA A 64 -2.42 -12.36 28.05
N VAL A 65 -2.07 -11.08 28.20
CA VAL A 65 -2.15 -10.09 27.12
C VAL A 65 -1.10 -10.40 26.05
N GLY A 66 0.15 -10.61 26.43
CA GLY A 66 1.25 -10.89 25.51
C GLY A 66 1.00 -12.16 24.69
N LEU A 67 0.60 -13.27 25.33
CA LEU A 67 0.27 -14.51 24.62
C LEU A 67 -0.90 -14.33 23.64
N LYS A 68 -1.97 -13.62 24.06
CA LYS A 68 -3.11 -13.34 23.22
C LYS A 68 -2.76 -12.48 22.02
N GLU A 69 -1.96 -11.43 22.21
CA GLU A 69 -1.55 -10.54 21.12
C GLU A 69 -0.62 -11.25 20.14
N ASN A 70 0.33 -12.07 20.64
CA ASN A 70 1.20 -12.87 19.77
C ASN A 70 0.41 -13.95 18.99
N ALA A 71 -0.54 -14.63 19.64
CA ALA A 71 -1.42 -15.56 18.95
C ALA A 71 -2.31 -14.89 17.90
N ARG A 72 -2.78 -13.67 18.19
CA ARG A 72 -3.56 -12.87 17.26
C ARG A 72 -2.73 -12.40 16.09
N ALA A 73 -1.50 -11.95 16.34
CA ALA A 73 -0.56 -11.54 15.29
C ALA A 73 -0.24 -12.72 14.37
N LEU A 74 0.10 -13.88 14.92
CA LEU A 74 0.35 -15.10 14.14
C LEU A 74 -0.88 -15.52 13.32
N ARG A 75 -2.07 -15.50 13.92
CA ARG A 75 -3.32 -15.78 13.20
C ARG A 75 -3.56 -14.80 12.05
N ASN A 76 -3.31 -13.50 12.27
CA ASN A 76 -3.47 -12.49 11.24
C ASN A 76 -2.46 -12.69 10.11
N THR A 77 -1.21 -13.06 10.42
CA THR A 77 -0.20 -13.42 9.42
C THR A 77 -0.67 -14.62 8.60
N ILE A 78 -1.13 -15.70 9.22
CA ILE A 78 -1.67 -16.86 8.51
C ILE A 78 -2.85 -16.45 7.62
N ALA A 79 -3.78 -15.63 8.13
CA ALA A 79 -4.92 -15.16 7.36
C ALA A 79 -4.52 -14.27 6.16
N SER A 80 -3.48 -13.45 6.31
CA SER A 80 -2.95 -12.61 5.21
C SER A 80 -2.23 -13.41 4.12
N LEU A 81 -1.83 -14.65 4.42
CA LEU A 81 -1.21 -15.58 3.47
C LEU A 81 -2.25 -16.44 2.70
N GLY A 82 -3.55 -16.13 2.80
CA GLY A 82 -4.61 -16.93 2.20
C GLY A 82 -5.17 -18.04 3.10
N GLY A 83 -4.75 -18.08 4.37
CA GLY A 83 -5.22 -19.08 5.33
C GLY A 83 -4.60 -20.45 5.10
N LEU A 84 -5.44 -21.47 4.89
CA LEU A 84 -5.02 -22.86 4.61
C LEU A 84 -5.16 -23.23 3.13
N ASP A 85 -5.52 -22.30 2.26
CA ASP A 85 -5.61 -22.55 0.82
C ASP A 85 -4.21 -22.50 0.22
N GLU A 86 -3.65 -23.68 -0.05
CA GLU A 86 -2.28 -23.86 -0.58
C GLU A 86 -2.10 -23.16 -1.94
N ASP A 87 -3.12 -23.13 -2.77
CA ASP A 87 -3.10 -22.52 -4.10
C ASP A 87 -2.89 -20.98 -4.06
N GLU A 88 -3.44 -20.29 -3.06
CA GLU A 88 -3.26 -18.84 -2.93
C GLU A 88 -1.86 -18.46 -2.42
N MET A 89 -1.25 -19.29 -1.58
CA MET A 89 0.06 -19.00 -1.00
C MET A 89 1.21 -19.28 -1.96
N LEU A 90 1.15 -20.39 -2.69
CA LEU A 90 2.18 -20.83 -3.64
C LEU A 90 1.98 -20.27 -5.05
N GLY A 91 0.74 -19.93 -5.40
CA GLY A 91 0.35 -19.47 -6.73
C GLY A 91 0.59 -17.98 -7.00
N LYS A 92 1.15 -17.20 -6.05
CA LYS A 92 1.43 -15.79 -6.29
C LYS A 92 2.40 -15.64 -7.45
N LYS A 93 1.98 -14.84 -8.43
CA LYS A 93 2.79 -14.52 -9.60
C LYS A 93 3.30 -13.09 -9.51
N ALA A 94 4.53 -12.88 -9.94
CA ALA A 94 5.12 -11.58 -10.18
C ALA A 94 5.37 -11.42 -11.67
N ALA A 95 5.21 -10.21 -12.17
CA ALA A 95 5.67 -9.91 -13.52
C ALA A 95 7.19 -9.80 -13.53
N TYR A 96 7.82 -10.17 -14.65
CA TYR A 96 9.22 -9.88 -14.91
C TYR A 96 9.35 -9.13 -16.22
N SER A 97 10.40 -8.37 -16.35
CA SER A 97 10.86 -7.79 -17.62
C SER A 97 12.29 -8.23 -17.89
N SER A 98 12.58 -8.59 -19.14
CA SER A 98 13.95 -8.92 -19.56
C SER A 98 14.85 -7.67 -19.63
N ASN A 99 14.28 -6.46 -19.71
CA ASN A 99 15.00 -5.19 -19.74
C ASN A 99 14.22 -4.09 -19.01
N GLU A 100 14.45 -3.96 -17.71
CA GLU A 100 13.78 -2.97 -16.85
C GLU A 100 14.14 -1.51 -17.19
N ASN A 101 15.25 -1.27 -17.92
CA ASN A 101 15.58 0.07 -18.39
C ASN A 101 14.64 0.56 -19.48
N ILE A 102 14.02 -0.35 -20.23
CA ILE A 102 13.06 -0.03 -21.30
C ILE A 102 11.65 -0.12 -20.75
N VAL A 103 11.31 -1.27 -20.12
CA VAL A 103 9.97 -1.55 -19.59
C VAL A 103 10.08 -2.20 -18.22
N SER A 104 9.39 -1.68 -17.24
CA SER A 104 9.12 -2.39 -15.99
C SER A 104 7.66 -2.84 -15.95
N ALA A 105 7.43 -3.97 -15.29
CA ALA A 105 6.11 -4.56 -15.19
C ALA A 105 5.81 -5.06 -13.78
N SER A 106 4.57 -4.87 -13.33
CA SER A 106 4.04 -5.50 -12.13
C SER A 106 2.78 -6.29 -12.45
N TYR A 107 2.53 -7.35 -11.69
CA TYR A 107 1.34 -8.17 -11.85
C TYR A 107 0.20 -7.60 -11.00
N VAL A 108 -0.93 -7.31 -11.65
CA VAL A 108 -2.13 -6.74 -11.00
C VAL A 108 -3.38 -7.62 -11.22
N GLY A 109 -3.21 -8.79 -11.84
CA GLY A 109 -4.31 -9.72 -12.08
C GLY A 109 -4.90 -10.28 -10.78
N GLU A 110 -6.21 -10.50 -10.76
CA GLU A 110 -6.90 -11.18 -9.67
C GLU A 110 -6.86 -12.70 -9.91
N GLY A 111 -6.29 -13.42 -8.94
CA GLY A 111 -6.32 -14.89 -8.89
C GLY A 111 -5.13 -15.59 -9.55
N VAL A 112 -4.94 -16.84 -9.14
CA VAL A 112 -3.98 -17.77 -9.69
C VAL A 112 -4.54 -18.28 -11.03
N THR A 113 -3.86 -18.01 -12.11
CA THR A 113 -4.19 -18.65 -13.39
C THR A 113 -3.27 -19.85 -13.58
N ASP A 114 -3.82 -21.05 -13.55
CA ASP A 114 -3.12 -22.30 -13.91
C ASP A 114 -2.73 -22.34 -15.41
N ALA A 115 -3.27 -21.41 -16.20
CA ALA A 115 -2.92 -21.31 -17.61
C ALA A 115 -1.57 -20.61 -17.77
N ALA A 116 -0.64 -21.26 -18.46
CA ALA A 116 0.60 -20.63 -18.89
C ALA A 116 0.27 -19.44 -19.81
N VAL A 117 0.40 -18.23 -19.27
CA VAL A 117 0.23 -17.00 -20.06
C VAL A 117 1.53 -16.78 -20.84
N PRO A 118 1.46 -16.75 -22.19
CA PRO A 118 2.67 -16.51 -22.96
C PRO A 118 3.24 -15.13 -22.69
N PRO A 119 4.56 -14.97 -22.64
CA PRO A 119 5.17 -13.65 -22.44
C PRO A 119 4.82 -12.75 -23.64
N ILE A 120 4.73 -11.46 -23.35
CA ILE A 120 4.51 -10.41 -24.34
C ILE A 120 5.83 -9.71 -24.66
N GLN A 121 6.00 -9.23 -25.88
CA GLN A 121 7.16 -8.47 -26.29
C GLN A 121 6.78 -7.01 -26.54
N ILE A 122 7.56 -6.10 -25.97
CA ILE A 122 7.33 -4.66 -26.07
C ILE A 122 8.60 -4.00 -26.62
N GLU A 123 8.48 -3.30 -27.75
CA GLU A 123 9.49 -2.40 -28.30
C GLU A 123 8.99 -0.98 -28.16
N VAL A 124 9.74 -0.13 -27.47
CA VAL A 124 9.33 1.27 -27.20
C VAL A 124 9.96 2.18 -28.23
N THR A 125 9.15 2.83 -29.05
CA THR A 125 9.62 3.76 -30.10
C THR A 125 9.58 5.21 -29.66
N ALA A 126 8.63 5.59 -28.78
CA ALA A 126 8.57 6.92 -28.17
C ALA A 126 7.93 6.88 -26.80
N LEU A 127 8.37 7.75 -25.89
CA LEU A 127 7.75 7.95 -24.59
C LEU A 127 6.71 9.08 -24.65
N ALA A 128 5.65 8.92 -23.86
CA ALA A 128 4.69 9.99 -23.65
C ALA A 128 5.36 11.19 -22.97
N SER A 129 5.04 12.39 -23.41
CA SER A 129 5.54 13.63 -22.82
C SER A 129 4.42 14.51 -22.28
N ASN A 130 4.74 15.27 -21.22
CA ASN A 130 3.89 16.28 -20.63
C ASN A 130 3.90 17.54 -21.48
N GLN A 131 2.84 18.32 -21.41
CA GLN A 131 2.84 19.69 -21.91
C GLN A 131 3.64 20.59 -20.97
N VAL A 132 4.49 21.44 -21.54
CA VAL A 132 5.19 22.48 -20.81
C VAL A 132 4.95 23.83 -21.49
N ASN A 133 4.38 24.76 -20.72
CA ASN A 133 4.36 26.16 -21.10
C ASN A 133 5.49 26.88 -20.35
N LEU A 134 6.28 27.65 -21.09
CA LEU A 134 7.41 28.42 -20.55
C LEU A 134 7.16 29.90 -20.81
N GLY A 135 7.12 30.67 -19.74
CA GLY A 135 6.97 32.11 -19.80
C GLY A 135 8.18 32.83 -20.37
N ALA A 136 8.07 34.13 -20.55
CA ALA A 136 9.17 34.99 -20.90
C ALA A 136 10.22 35.04 -19.77
N PHE A 137 11.50 35.06 -20.10
CA PHE A 137 12.56 35.34 -19.16
C PHE A 137 12.60 36.81 -18.85
N LEU A 138 12.22 37.19 -17.63
CA LEU A 138 12.19 38.57 -17.15
C LEU A 138 13.32 38.80 -16.16
N PRO A 139 13.94 40.02 -16.11
CA PRO A 139 14.95 40.33 -15.11
C PRO A 139 14.39 40.13 -13.70
N SER A 140 15.02 39.26 -12.93
CA SER A 140 14.49 38.76 -11.64
C SER A 140 14.27 39.87 -10.63
N ASP A 141 15.24 40.80 -10.52
CA ASP A 141 15.27 41.86 -9.51
C ASP A 141 14.56 43.16 -9.96
N GLU A 142 14.14 43.24 -11.23
CA GLU A 142 13.38 44.38 -11.72
C GLU A 142 11.95 44.34 -11.21
N LYS A 143 11.41 45.56 -10.97
CA LYS A 143 10.01 45.73 -10.59
C LYS A 143 9.08 45.32 -11.71
N ILE A 144 7.96 44.68 -11.33
CA ILE A 144 6.93 44.33 -12.29
C ILE A 144 6.44 45.55 -13.05
N ALA A 145 6.23 45.43 -14.36
CA ALA A 145 5.67 46.48 -15.20
C ALA A 145 4.13 46.56 -15.17
N LEU A 146 3.48 45.64 -14.45
CA LEU A 146 2.03 45.65 -14.22
C LEU A 146 1.66 46.78 -13.23
N THR A 147 0.63 47.55 -13.54
CA THR A 147 0.10 48.59 -12.61
C THR A 147 -0.49 47.95 -11.37
N PRO A 148 -0.36 48.58 -10.17
CA PRO A 148 -1.02 48.06 -8.97
C PRO A 148 -2.51 47.91 -9.12
N ASP A 149 -3.01 46.66 -9.16
CA ASP A 149 -4.43 46.33 -9.32
C ASP A 149 -4.68 44.84 -8.97
N ALA A 150 -5.96 44.42 -9.03
CA ALA A 150 -6.34 43.01 -8.97
C ALA A 150 -6.34 42.42 -10.39
N TYR A 151 -5.58 41.39 -10.59
CA TYR A 151 -5.47 40.64 -11.86
C TYR A 151 -6.06 39.26 -11.75
N SER A 152 -6.48 38.69 -12.85
CA SER A 152 -6.82 37.28 -12.96
C SER A 152 -6.47 36.70 -14.31
N PHE A 153 -6.33 35.38 -14.37
CA PHE A 153 -6.15 34.60 -15.58
C PHE A 153 -6.75 33.21 -15.38
N ASP A 154 -7.09 32.56 -16.47
CA ASP A 154 -7.65 31.22 -16.47
C ASP A 154 -6.66 30.18 -16.96
N ILE A 155 -6.62 29.05 -16.28
CA ILE A 155 -6.03 27.81 -16.78
C ILE A 155 -7.19 26.87 -17.13
N THR A 156 -7.31 26.52 -18.39
CA THR A 156 -8.37 25.63 -18.88
C THR A 156 -7.76 24.25 -19.15
N ILE A 157 -8.27 23.22 -18.46
CA ILE A 157 -7.87 21.82 -18.60
C ILE A 157 -9.08 21.04 -19.07
N ASN A 158 -8.99 20.38 -20.22
CA ASN A 158 -10.14 19.79 -20.90
C ASN A 158 -11.21 20.86 -21.16
N ASP A 159 -12.35 20.81 -20.47
CA ASP A 159 -13.45 21.75 -20.63
C ASP A 159 -13.74 22.52 -19.33
N LEU A 160 -12.83 22.40 -18.35
CA LEU A 160 -12.92 23.09 -17.06
C LEU A 160 -11.92 24.23 -17.00
N SER A 161 -12.41 25.43 -16.70
CA SER A 161 -11.62 26.65 -16.54
C SER A 161 -11.49 26.99 -15.06
N TYR A 162 -10.28 27.23 -14.63
CA TYR A 162 -9.92 27.60 -13.24
C TYR A 162 -9.38 29.02 -13.25
N GLU A 163 -10.10 29.96 -12.65
CA GLU A 163 -9.68 31.35 -12.54
C GLU A 163 -8.74 31.53 -11.34
N PHE A 164 -7.56 32.08 -11.61
CA PHE A 164 -6.54 32.45 -10.61
C PHE A 164 -6.57 33.97 -10.43
N GLN A 165 -6.83 34.42 -9.20
CA GLN A 165 -6.89 35.84 -8.88
C GLN A 165 -5.76 36.22 -7.93
N TYR A 166 -5.15 37.40 -8.15
CA TYR A 166 -4.11 37.93 -7.31
C TYR A 166 -4.06 39.45 -7.38
N ASN A 167 -3.50 40.09 -6.36
CA ASN A 167 -3.24 41.53 -6.35
C ASN A 167 -1.74 41.77 -6.54
N THR A 168 -1.36 42.71 -7.38
CA THR A 168 0.00 43.19 -7.49
C THR A 168 0.37 44.01 -6.25
N ARG A 169 1.65 43.95 -5.83
CA ARG A 169 2.16 44.69 -4.66
C ARG A 169 3.08 45.81 -5.14
N GLU A 170 3.05 46.91 -4.42
CA GLU A 170 3.96 48.02 -4.73
C GLU A 170 5.41 47.60 -4.45
N GLY A 171 6.28 47.81 -5.45
CA GLY A 171 7.69 47.42 -5.35
C GLY A 171 8.01 45.94 -5.53
N GLU A 172 7.02 45.12 -5.84
CA GLU A 172 7.18 43.69 -6.13
C GLU A 172 8.09 43.46 -7.34
N THR A 173 9.01 42.52 -7.24
CA THR A 173 9.91 42.15 -8.36
C THR A 173 9.25 41.08 -9.25
N ASN A 174 9.80 40.89 -10.45
CA ASN A 174 9.35 39.82 -11.34
C ASN A 174 9.44 38.44 -10.68
N ARG A 175 10.54 38.20 -9.98
CA ARG A 175 10.73 36.95 -9.25
C ARG A 175 9.70 36.76 -8.14
N ASP A 176 9.44 37.80 -7.33
CA ASP A 176 8.44 37.73 -6.25
C ASP A 176 7.05 37.36 -6.80
N LEU A 177 6.65 37.95 -7.91
CA LEU A 177 5.39 37.63 -8.58
C LEU A 177 5.37 36.20 -9.09
N GLN A 178 6.42 35.77 -9.81
CA GLN A 178 6.55 34.42 -10.33
C GLN A 178 6.50 33.38 -9.21
N GLU A 179 7.23 33.59 -8.10
CA GLU A 179 7.22 32.67 -6.95
C GLU A 179 5.84 32.57 -6.29
N ARG A 180 5.13 33.66 -6.21
CA ARG A 180 3.79 33.68 -5.64
C ARG A 180 2.79 32.98 -6.53
N LEU A 181 2.86 33.20 -7.86
CA LEU A 181 2.01 32.51 -8.82
C LEU A 181 2.35 31.02 -8.92
N SER A 182 3.63 30.67 -8.86
CA SER A 182 4.07 29.26 -8.81
C SER A 182 3.42 28.53 -7.63
N ARG A 183 3.48 29.10 -6.43
CA ARG A 183 2.80 28.54 -5.26
C ARG A 183 1.28 28.50 -5.37
N LEU A 184 0.69 29.56 -5.93
CA LEU A 184 -0.77 29.65 -6.12
C LEU A 184 -1.29 28.56 -7.04
N ILE A 185 -0.62 28.35 -8.19
CA ILE A 185 -1.00 27.36 -9.18
C ILE A 185 -0.77 25.94 -8.66
N SER A 186 0.43 25.67 -8.11
CA SER A 186 0.76 24.33 -7.61
C SER A 186 -0.12 23.89 -6.44
N ASN A 187 -0.49 24.81 -5.54
CA ASN A 187 -1.37 24.51 -4.41
C ASN A 187 -2.83 24.30 -4.80
N ALA A 188 -3.24 24.71 -6.01
CA ALA A 188 -4.59 24.48 -6.47
C ALA A 188 -4.88 23.01 -6.84
N ASP A 189 -3.82 22.18 -6.98
CA ASP A 189 -3.89 20.75 -7.28
C ASP A 189 -4.81 20.38 -8.45
N ILE A 190 -4.77 21.22 -9.49
CA ILE A 190 -5.58 21.03 -10.71
C ILE A 190 -4.89 20.14 -11.76
N GLY A 191 -3.80 19.48 -11.41
CA GLY A 191 -2.99 18.68 -12.33
C GLY A 191 -1.98 19.50 -13.14
N ILE A 192 -1.66 20.73 -12.70
CA ILE A 192 -0.59 21.58 -13.23
C ILE A 192 0.37 21.91 -12.08
N THR A 193 1.64 21.73 -12.32
CA THR A 193 2.70 22.23 -11.43
C THR A 193 3.34 23.46 -12.05
N ALA A 194 3.68 24.42 -11.21
CA ALA A 194 4.37 25.64 -11.63
C ALA A 194 5.68 25.76 -10.85
N ASP A 195 6.74 26.07 -11.57
CA ASP A 195 8.07 26.31 -11.00
C ASP A 195 8.80 27.44 -11.73
N ILE A 196 9.93 27.87 -11.19
CA ILE A 196 10.71 28.97 -11.76
C ILE A 196 11.97 28.40 -12.39
N LEU A 197 12.20 28.78 -13.64
CA LEU A 197 13.41 28.49 -14.36
C LEU A 197 14.30 29.74 -14.45
N GLU A 198 15.57 29.63 -14.12
CA GLU A 198 16.56 30.70 -14.22
C GLU A 198 17.46 30.45 -15.44
N ASP A 199 17.82 31.54 -16.16
CA ASP A 199 18.73 31.47 -17.32
C ASP A 199 20.23 31.59 -16.95
N GLY A 200 20.56 31.74 -15.66
CA GLY A 200 21.92 31.97 -15.17
C GLY A 200 22.47 33.37 -15.47
N LYS A 201 21.66 34.27 -16.05
CA LYS A 201 22.04 35.67 -16.39
C LYS A 201 21.26 36.71 -15.57
N GLY A 202 20.56 36.25 -14.52
CA GLY A 202 19.72 37.11 -13.67
C GLY A 202 18.30 37.26 -14.14
N ASN A 203 17.83 36.46 -15.11
CA ASN A 203 16.44 36.41 -15.50
C ASN A 203 15.76 35.13 -14.99
N SER A 204 14.47 35.25 -14.74
CA SER A 204 13.61 34.13 -14.33
C SER A 204 12.36 34.04 -15.18
N SER A 205 11.85 32.84 -15.33
CA SER A 205 10.65 32.53 -16.09
C SER A 205 9.73 31.60 -15.29
N LEU A 206 8.44 31.82 -15.38
CA LEU A 206 7.44 30.91 -14.82
C LEU A 206 7.19 29.77 -15.80
N ARG A 207 7.44 28.52 -15.36
CA ARG A 207 7.19 27.30 -16.13
C ARG A 207 5.96 26.58 -15.58
N LEU A 208 5.04 26.22 -16.46
CA LEU A 208 3.87 25.41 -16.14
C LEU A 208 4.03 24.03 -16.79
N THR A 209 3.83 22.98 -16.00
CA THR A 209 3.99 21.60 -16.47
C THR A 209 2.72 20.80 -16.13
N SER A 210 2.13 20.10 -17.09
CA SER A 210 1.02 19.21 -16.82
C SER A 210 1.48 17.96 -16.06
N ALA A 211 0.72 17.51 -15.10
CA ALA A 211 0.95 16.21 -14.42
C ALA A 211 0.64 15.04 -15.38
N ALA A 212 -0.41 15.21 -16.21
CA ALA A 212 -0.73 14.25 -17.26
C ALA A 212 0.23 14.39 -18.44
N SER A 213 0.51 13.28 -19.10
CA SER A 213 1.20 13.19 -20.39
C SER A 213 0.21 12.83 -21.49
N GLY A 214 0.70 12.88 -22.72
CA GLY A 214 -0.03 12.44 -23.91
C GLY A 214 -1.26 13.27 -24.25
N LEU A 215 -1.90 12.85 -25.30
CA LEU A 215 -3.10 13.48 -25.85
C LEU A 215 -4.31 12.57 -25.69
N LYS A 216 -5.43 13.13 -25.25
CA LYS A 216 -6.71 12.43 -25.17
C LYS A 216 -7.71 13.04 -26.14
N ASN A 217 -8.49 12.21 -26.81
CA ASN A 217 -9.67 12.63 -27.61
C ASN A 217 -9.37 13.68 -28.68
N ASP A 218 -8.38 13.48 -29.54
CA ASP A 218 -8.03 14.35 -30.68
C ASP A 218 -7.72 15.83 -30.31
N LYS A 219 -7.41 16.09 -29.04
CA LYS A 219 -6.96 17.42 -28.60
C LYS A 219 -5.46 17.55 -28.83
N ASN A 220 -5.01 18.73 -29.25
CA ASN A 220 -3.57 18.99 -29.47
C ASN A 220 -2.87 19.58 -28.25
N LEU A 221 -3.58 19.74 -27.13
CA LEU A 221 -3.04 20.29 -25.88
C LEU A 221 -3.76 19.72 -24.66
N ILE A 222 -3.06 19.70 -23.53
CA ILE A 222 -3.60 19.28 -22.24
C ILE A 222 -4.25 20.45 -21.53
N PHE A 223 -3.61 21.63 -21.56
CA PHE A 223 -4.13 22.84 -20.95
C PHE A 223 -3.83 24.08 -21.80
N SER A 224 -4.62 25.10 -21.63
CA SER A 224 -4.40 26.45 -22.19
C SER A 224 -4.44 27.49 -21.08
N VAL A 225 -3.74 28.60 -21.29
CA VAL A 225 -3.72 29.74 -20.37
C VAL A 225 -4.19 30.97 -21.13
N SER A 226 -5.22 31.69 -20.61
CA SER A 226 -5.72 32.92 -21.17
C SER A 226 -6.25 33.85 -20.08
N ASP A 227 -6.37 35.13 -20.37
CA ASP A 227 -7.01 36.11 -19.50
C ASP A 227 -8.06 36.98 -20.21
N ASP A 228 -8.55 36.49 -21.35
CA ASP A 228 -9.52 37.21 -22.17
C ASP A 228 -10.93 37.34 -21.57
N LYS A 229 -11.29 36.42 -20.68
CA LYS A 229 -12.64 36.28 -20.10
C LYS A 229 -12.66 36.31 -18.57
N THR A 230 -11.58 36.74 -17.96
CA THR A 230 -11.41 36.76 -16.51
C THR A 230 -12.24 37.85 -15.83
N SER A 231 -12.55 37.64 -14.54
CA SER A 231 -13.37 38.57 -13.74
C SER A 231 -12.61 39.82 -13.26
N LYS A 232 -11.26 39.80 -13.33
CA LYS A 232 -10.38 40.91 -12.93
C LYS A 232 -9.61 41.43 -14.13
N ARG A 233 -8.66 42.31 -13.89
CA ARG A 233 -7.84 42.90 -14.95
C ARG A 233 -7.03 41.84 -15.68
N ALA A 234 -7.07 41.88 -17.01
CA ALA A 234 -6.24 41.08 -17.90
C ALA A 234 -4.82 41.65 -18.03
N GLY A 235 -3.91 40.89 -18.66
CA GLY A 235 -2.54 41.29 -18.99
C GLY A 235 -1.46 40.45 -18.28
N THR A 236 -1.86 39.54 -17.39
CA THR A 236 -0.92 38.60 -16.73
C THR A 236 -0.28 37.65 -17.72
N VAL A 237 -1.10 37.06 -18.59
CA VAL A 237 -0.66 36.04 -19.55
C VAL A 237 0.33 36.58 -20.54
N ASP A 238 0.04 37.75 -21.10
CA ASP A 238 0.92 38.44 -22.04
C ASP A 238 2.22 38.91 -21.37
N TYR A 239 2.11 39.46 -20.15
CA TYR A 239 3.26 39.96 -19.41
C TYR A 239 4.25 38.85 -19.06
N LEU A 240 3.75 37.72 -18.56
CA LEU A 240 4.58 36.58 -18.18
C LEU A 240 4.88 35.65 -19.36
N GLY A 241 4.19 35.77 -20.49
CA GLY A 241 4.35 34.91 -21.67
C GLY A 241 3.97 33.43 -21.44
N ILE A 242 3.14 33.14 -20.42
CA ILE A 242 2.83 31.78 -19.96
C ILE A 242 1.88 30.99 -20.84
N SER A 243 1.35 31.60 -21.90
CA SER A 243 0.58 30.91 -22.94
C SER A 243 1.47 30.14 -23.92
N PHE A 244 2.77 30.46 -24.00
CA PHE A 244 3.68 29.85 -24.97
C PHE A 244 4.00 28.40 -24.58
N MET A 245 3.59 27.45 -25.43
CA MET A 245 3.87 26.03 -25.28
C MET A 245 5.28 25.73 -25.82
N SER A 246 6.22 25.48 -24.91
CA SER A 246 7.60 25.18 -25.22
C SER A 246 7.86 23.70 -25.50
N ARG A 247 6.98 22.82 -24.98
CA ARG A 247 6.99 21.39 -25.28
C ARG A 247 5.55 20.92 -25.45
N GLU A 248 5.30 20.32 -26.60
CA GLU A 248 4.01 19.70 -26.90
C GLU A 248 3.86 18.36 -26.17
N PRO A 249 2.65 18.02 -25.69
CA PRO A 249 2.37 16.68 -25.18
C PRO A 249 2.38 15.68 -26.33
N SER A 250 2.91 14.48 -26.08
CA SER A 250 2.92 13.39 -27.05
C SER A 250 2.53 12.08 -26.38
N ASN A 251 1.93 11.19 -27.14
CA ASN A 251 1.65 9.83 -26.68
C ASN A 251 2.93 8.98 -26.69
N ALA A 252 2.95 7.97 -25.83
CA ALA A 252 3.89 6.87 -25.99
C ALA A 252 3.50 6.06 -27.23
N GLU A 253 4.52 5.64 -27.97
CA GLU A 253 4.38 4.73 -29.12
C GLU A 253 5.24 3.51 -28.90
N PHE A 254 4.66 2.33 -29.14
CA PHE A 254 5.35 1.05 -28.92
C PHE A 254 4.74 -0.04 -29.79
N LEU A 255 5.53 -1.09 -30.03
CA LEU A 255 5.04 -2.31 -30.64
C LEU A 255 4.74 -3.34 -29.54
N LEU A 256 3.54 -3.88 -29.53
CA LEU A 256 3.14 -4.98 -28.65
C LEU A 256 3.03 -6.24 -29.50
N ASN A 257 3.92 -7.22 -29.28
CA ASN A 257 4.04 -8.42 -30.12
C ASN A 257 4.15 -8.10 -31.63
N GLY A 258 4.87 -7.02 -31.95
CA GLY A 258 5.04 -6.55 -33.32
C GLY A 258 3.89 -5.69 -33.87
N GLU A 259 2.80 -5.50 -33.12
CA GLU A 259 1.68 -4.64 -33.53
C GLU A 259 1.83 -3.23 -32.95
N PRO A 260 1.68 -2.15 -33.75
CA PRO A 260 1.79 -0.80 -33.26
C PRO A 260 0.65 -0.44 -32.30
N ARG A 261 1.01 0.15 -31.19
CA ARG A 261 0.12 0.63 -30.12
C ARG A 261 0.54 2.02 -29.68
N SER A 262 -0.41 2.76 -29.11
CA SER A 262 -0.19 4.06 -28.54
C SER A 262 -0.90 4.19 -27.21
N ALA A 263 -0.27 4.88 -26.25
CA ALA A 263 -0.84 5.17 -24.94
C ALA A 263 -0.60 6.64 -24.56
N SER A 264 -1.59 7.25 -23.92
CA SER A 264 -1.47 8.65 -23.45
C SER A 264 -0.60 8.80 -22.19
N SER A 265 -0.06 7.71 -21.67
CA SER A 265 0.81 7.69 -20.49
C SER A 265 1.91 6.68 -20.68
N ASN A 266 3.06 6.89 -20.02
CA ASN A 266 4.11 5.87 -19.91
C ASN A 266 3.75 4.76 -18.90
N HIS A 267 2.65 4.94 -18.18
CA HIS A 267 2.16 3.99 -17.19
C HIS A 267 0.73 3.60 -17.54
N PHE A 268 0.49 2.31 -17.81
CA PHE A 268 -0.82 1.78 -18.24
C PHE A 268 -0.92 0.28 -17.96
N THR A 269 -2.13 -0.25 -18.07
CA THR A 269 -2.41 -1.69 -17.84
C THR A 269 -2.67 -2.40 -19.16
N ILE A 270 -2.07 -3.59 -19.32
CA ILE A 270 -2.33 -4.52 -20.44
C ILE A 270 -3.12 -5.71 -19.89
N ASP A 271 -4.21 -6.05 -20.60
CA ASP A 271 -5.09 -7.21 -20.35
C ASP A 271 -5.59 -7.35 -18.91
N LYS A 272 -5.60 -6.25 -18.15
CA LYS A 272 -5.90 -6.21 -16.70
C LYS A 272 -4.98 -7.12 -15.86
N MET A 273 -3.86 -7.48 -16.41
CA MET A 273 -2.93 -8.44 -15.83
C MET A 273 -1.58 -7.80 -15.52
N TYR A 274 -1.08 -7.00 -16.46
CA TYR A 274 0.20 -6.32 -16.32
C TYR A 274 0.00 -4.82 -16.17
N GLU A 275 0.55 -4.25 -15.13
CA GLU A 275 0.76 -2.82 -15.00
C GLU A 275 2.16 -2.51 -15.54
N ILE A 276 2.20 -1.79 -16.65
CA ILE A 276 3.42 -1.51 -17.42
C ILE A 276 3.86 -0.08 -17.21
N THR A 277 5.16 0.12 -17.03
CA THR A 277 5.80 1.43 -17.08
C THR A 277 6.90 1.43 -18.13
N LEU A 278 6.78 2.33 -19.10
CA LEU A 278 7.80 2.58 -20.12
C LEU A 278 8.86 3.53 -19.53
N ASN A 279 10.06 3.03 -19.34
CA ASN A 279 11.17 3.76 -18.71
C ASN A 279 12.13 4.38 -19.73
N GLY A 280 12.25 3.76 -20.90
CA GLY A 280 13.18 4.18 -21.95
C GLY A 280 12.72 3.78 -23.33
N ILE A 281 13.40 4.33 -24.34
CA ILE A 281 13.19 4.00 -25.75
C ILE A 281 14.14 2.87 -26.11
N SER A 282 13.68 1.90 -26.91
CA SER A 282 14.50 0.82 -27.45
C SER A 282 15.65 1.42 -28.29
N SER A 283 16.90 1.08 -27.95
CA SER A 283 18.07 1.73 -28.51
C SER A 283 18.33 1.32 -29.98
N VAL A 284 17.85 0.13 -30.34
CA VAL A 284 18.01 -0.46 -31.68
C VAL A 284 16.66 -0.96 -32.12
N GLU A 285 16.33 -0.78 -33.41
CA GLU A 285 15.12 -1.34 -34.03
C GLU A 285 15.10 -2.86 -33.84
N GLY A 286 14.01 -3.38 -33.27
CA GLY A 286 13.84 -4.78 -32.92
C GLY A 286 14.37 -5.18 -31.54
N GLU A 287 14.91 -4.23 -30.73
CA GLU A 287 15.22 -4.47 -29.33
C GLU A 287 13.92 -4.50 -28.52
N THR A 288 13.50 -5.68 -28.13
CA THR A 288 12.26 -5.87 -27.35
C THR A 288 12.58 -6.17 -25.88
N ALA A 289 11.73 -5.67 -24.98
CA ALA A 289 11.64 -6.17 -23.62
C ALA A 289 10.56 -7.26 -23.57
N GLU A 290 10.95 -8.46 -23.14
CA GLU A 290 10.01 -9.53 -22.86
C GLU A 290 9.42 -9.36 -21.47
N VAL A 291 8.10 -9.33 -21.37
CA VAL A 291 7.35 -9.26 -20.11
C VAL A 291 6.53 -10.53 -19.95
N GLY A 292 6.68 -11.20 -18.82
CA GLY A 292 5.98 -12.45 -18.52
C GLY A 292 5.69 -12.59 -17.04
N LEU A 293 5.12 -13.73 -16.66
CA LEU A 293 4.86 -14.09 -15.27
C LEU A 293 5.88 -15.12 -14.78
N LYS A 294 6.31 -14.95 -13.56
CA LYS A 294 7.12 -15.92 -12.80
C LYS A 294 6.53 -16.07 -11.41
N THR A 295 6.89 -17.13 -10.69
CA THR A 295 6.55 -17.24 -9.27
C THR A 295 7.21 -16.12 -8.48
N ASP A 296 6.45 -15.47 -7.62
CA ASP A 296 6.92 -14.39 -6.76
C ASP A 296 7.67 -14.97 -5.56
N LEU A 297 8.89 -15.43 -5.79
CA LEU A 297 9.74 -16.03 -4.74
C LEU A 297 10.13 -15.03 -3.66
N ASP A 298 10.21 -13.75 -3.96
CA ASP A 298 10.57 -12.73 -2.98
C ASP A 298 9.42 -12.50 -2.01
N SER A 299 8.21 -12.25 -2.53
CA SER A 299 7.01 -12.15 -1.68
C SER A 299 6.76 -13.45 -0.89
N LEU A 300 6.98 -14.61 -1.49
CA LEU A 300 6.83 -15.89 -0.81
C LEU A 300 7.83 -16.04 0.34
N THR A 301 9.10 -15.69 0.11
CA THR A 301 10.15 -15.71 1.14
C THR A 301 9.84 -14.75 2.29
N ASP A 302 9.43 -13.52 1.97
CA ASP A 302 9.03 -12.51 2.96
C ASP A 302 7.83 -12.99 3.79
N ASN A 303 6.85 -13.59 3.15
CA ASN A 303 5.66 -14.12 3.80
C ASN A 303 6.02 -15.26 4.77
N VAL A 304 6.87 -16.20 4.35
CA VAL A 304 7.36 -17.28 5.19
C VAL A 304 8.21 -16.73 6.33
N GLY A 305 9.07 -15.75 6.07
CA GLY A 305 9.86 -15.04 7.09
C GLY A 305 8.97 -14.38 8.15
N ASN A 306 7.90 -13.72 7.73
CA ASN A 306 6.90 -13.12 8.62
C ASN A 306 6.17 -14.19 9.46
N LEU A 307 5.82 -15.33 8.86
CA LEU A 307 5.21 -16.46 9.57
C LEU A 307 6.15 -17.01 10.64
N ILE A 308 7.43 -17.25 10.29
CA ILE A 308 8.46 -17.71 11.23
C ILE A 308 8.66 -16.71 12.37
N SER A 309 8.71 -15.41 12.06
CA SER A 309 8.85 -14.35 13.05
C SER A 309 7.66 -14.33 14.03
N GLY A 310 6.44 -14.47 13.52
CA GLY A 310 5.22 -14.59 14.32
C GLY A 310 5.23 -15.84 15.20
N TYR A 311 5.62 -16.99 14.66
CA TYR A 311 5.78 -18.23 15.38
C TYR A 311 6.82 -18.10 16.51
N ASN A 312 8.02 -17.59 16.20
CA ASN A 312 9.09 -17.39 17.16
C ASN A 312 8.69 -16.43 18.30
N SER A 313 7.94 -15.38 17.98
CA SER A 313 7.41 -14.45 18.99
C SER A 313 6.40 -15.14 19.91
N PHE A 314 5.56 -16.00 19.36
CA PHE A 314 4.61 -16.80 20.15
C PHE A 314 5.33 -17.81 21.07
N ILE A 315 6.33 -18.55 20.56
CA ILE A 315 7.15 -19.48 21.35
C ILE A 315 7.87 -18.75 22.47
N ARG A 316 8.47 -17.59 22.17
CA ARG A 316 9.17 -16.77 23.17
C ARG A 316 8.23 -16.30 24.28
N ALA A 317 7.06 -15.77 23.91
CA ALA A 317 6.06 -15.32 24.88
C ALA A 317 5.54 -16.48 25.76
N ALA A 318 5.39 -17.68 25.21
CA ALA A 318 5.01 -18.86 26.00
C ALA A 318 6.14 -19.34 26.94
N ALA A 319 7.40 -19.21 26.51
CA ALA A 319 8.57 -19.65 27.29
C ALA A 319 8.92 -18.68 28.42
N GLU A 320 8.74 -17.37 28.21
CA GLU A 320 9.09 -16.32 29.18
C GLU A 320 8.38 -16.48 30.53
N TYR A 321 7.18 -17.05 30.55
CA TYR A 321 6.34 -17.18 31.75
C TYR A 321 6.11 -18.62 32.21
N LEU A 322 7.04 -19.54 31.89
CA LEU A 322 6.94 -20.95 32.28
C LEU A 322 6.77 -21.15 33.79
N ASP A 323 7.46 -20.34 34.60
CA ASP A 323 7.42 -20.44 36.07
C ASP A 323 6.06 -19.92 36.62
N LEU A 324 5.44 -18.94 35.97
CA LEU A 324 4.15 -18.40 36.37
C LEU A 324 2.99 -19.28 35.89
N HIS A 325 3.17 -19.92 34.75
CA HIS A 325 2.14 -20.75 34.10
C HIS A 325 2.70 -22.10 33.63
N PRO A 326 2.76 -23.12 34.51
CA PRO A 326 3.28 -24.46 34.20
C PRO A 326 2.61 -25.12 32.98
N LYS A 327 1.39 -24.72 32.64
CA LYS A 327 0.70 -25.22 31.46
C LYS A 327 1.22 -24.62 30.13
N SER A 328 1.98 -23.53 30.16
CA SER A 328 2.73 -23.04 28.99
C SER A 328 3.75 -24.07 28.52
N GLY A 329 4.35 -24.87 29.44
CA GLY A 329 5.21 -25.97 29.06
C GLY A 329 4.51 -27.06 28.24
N ARG A 330 3.22 -27.30 28.50
CA ARG A 330 2.43 -28.21 27.67
C ARG A 330 2.17 -27.64 26.28
N LEU A 331 1.87 -26.34 26.17
CA LEU A 331 1.71 -25.67 24.90
C LEU A 331 2.99 -25.74 24.07
N LEU A 332 4.13 -25.43 24.68
CA LEU A 332 5.44 -25.54 24.03
C LEU A 332 5.73 -26.98 23.58
N GLY A 333 5.40 -27.97 24.41
CA GLY A 333 5.54 -29.40 24.06
C GLY A 333 4.67 -29.81 22.87
N GLU A 334 3.44 -29.31 22.77
CA GLU A 334 2.57 -29.58 21.61
C GLU A 334 3.11 -28.91 20.34
N MET A 335 3.62 -27.68 20.45
CA MET A 335 4.25 -26.99 19.31
C MET A 335 5.53 -27.72 18.85
N ASP A 336 6.39 -28.15 19.77
CA ASP A 336 7.59 -28.94 19.47
C ASP A 336 7.23 -30.29 18.81
N HIS A 337 6.14 -30.91 19.24
CA HIS A 337 5.67 -32.15 18.62
C HIS A 337 5.21 -31.96 17.19
N ILE A 338 4.50 -30.86 16.90
CA ILE A 338 4.06 -30.53 15.53
C ILE A 338 5.27 -30.26 14.65
N THR A 339 6.20 -29.42 15.09
CA THR A 339 7.39 -29.06 14.28
C THR A 339 8.28 -30.26 14.02
N ARG A 340 8.48 -31.14 15.01
CA ARG A 340 9.24 -32.37 14.81
C ARG A 340 8.59 -33.38 13.89
N TYR A 341 7.26 -33.41 13.83
CA TYR A 341 6.55 -34.29 12.91
C TYR A 341 6.87 -33.93 11.45
N TYR A 342 6.98 -32.64 11.14
CA TYR A 342 7.30 -32.14 9.80
C TYR A 342 8.79 -31.82 9.60
N GLN A 343 9.66 -32.11 10.57
CA GLN A 343 11.06 -31.69 10.57
C GLN A 343 11.79 -32.04 9.27
N ASN A 344 11.68 -33.27 8.82
CA ASN A 344 12.41 -33.76 7.62
C ASN A 344 11.99 -33.01 6.34
N ASP A 345 10.74 -32.61 6.24
CA ASP A 345 10.22 -31.90 5.07
C ASP A 345 10.55 -30.42 5.15
N LEU A 346 10.48 -29.84 6.32
CA LEU A 346 10.89 -28.46 6.56
C LEU A 346 12.40 -28.25 6.36
N GLU A 347 13.25 -29.19 6.80
CA GLU A 347 14.71 -29.13 6.58
C GLU A 347 15.07 -29.14 5.08
N LYS A 348 14.32 -29.88 4.24
CA LYS A 348 14.51 -29.87 2.79
C LYS A 348 14.18 -28.50 2.17
N LEU A 349 13.26 -27.76 2.78
CA LEU A 349 12.89 -26.41 2.40
C LEU A 349 13.83 -25.33 2.99
N GLY A 350 14.90 -25.72 3.70
CA GLY A 350 15.87 -24.79 4.27
C GLY A 350 15.53 -24.31 5.68
N PHE A 351 14.53 -24.90 6.34
CA PHE A 351 14.25 -24.56 7.74
C PHE A 351 15.25 -25.22 8.67
N SER A 352 15.58 -24.53 9.75
CA SER A 352 16.43 -25.02 10.84
C SER A 352 15.70 -24.87 12.17
N PHE A 353 15.94 -25.82 13.08
CA PHE A 353 15.27 -25.92 14.37
C PHE A 353 16.26 -25.58 15.49
N GLU A 354 15.94 -24.56 16.29
CA GLU A 354 16.72 -24.17 17.44
C GLU A 354 16.32 -24.98 18.69
N SER A 355 17.27 -25.12 19.62
CA SER A 355 17.04 -25.88 20.87
C SER A 355 15.95 -25.27 21.78
N ASN A 356 15.62 -24.01 21.60
CA ASN A 356 14.57 -23.29 22.32
C ASN A 356 13.17 -23.41 21.66
N GLY A 357 13.04 -24.21 20.58
CA GLY A 357 11.82 -24.41 19.83
C GLY A 357 11.55 -23.33 18.78
N GLN A 358 12.47 -22.41 18.54
CA GLN A 358 12.38 -21.42 17.48
C GLN A 358 12.79 -22.00 16.13
N LEU A 359 12.33 -21.38 15.07
CA LEU A 359 12.63 -21.74 13.69
C LEU A 359 13.45 -20.62 13.02
N SER A 360 14.33 -21.00 12.13
CA SER A 360 14.99 -20.12 11.18
C SER A 360 14.92 -20.72 9.78
N ILE A 361 15.13 -19.91 8.74
CA ILE A 361 15.12 -20.34 7.35
C ILE A 361 16.32 -19.77 6.61
N ASP A 362 16.88 -20.56 5.70
CA ASP A 362 17.86 -20.11 4.72
C ASP A 362 17.11 -19.76 3.42
N ASP A 363 17.01 -18.47 3.13
CA ASP A 363 16.26 -17.93 1.99
C ASP A 363 16.77 -18.48 0.65
N ASN A 364 18.08 -18.74 0.52
CA ASN A 364 18.65 -19.27 -0.73
C ASN A 364 18.26 -20.73 -0.95
N VAL A 365 18.30 -21.53 0.12
CA VAL A 365 17.89 -22.94 0.07
C VAL A 365 16.39 -23.02 -0.20
N PHE A 366 15.60 -22.15 0.44
CA PHE A 366 14.16 -22.09 0.26
C PHE A 366 13.80 -21.74 -1.21
N LYS A 367 14.35 -20.66 -1.75
CA LYS A 367 14.12 -20.27 -3.16
C LYS A 367 14.54 -21.37 -4.14
N ALA A 368 15.68 -22.01 -3.90
CA ALA A 368 16.15 -23.11 -4.75
C ALA A 368 15.23 -24.33 -4.69
N SER A 369 14.69 -24.68 -3.53
CA SER A 369 13.79 -25.83 -3.36
C SER A 369 12.46 -25.62 -4.10
N ILE A 370 11.90 -24.40 -4.09
CA ILE A 370 10.68 -24.06 -4.81
C ILE A 370 10.90 -24.13 -6.33
N LEU A 371 12.00 -23.58 -6.83
CA LEU A 371 12.34 -23.65 -8.26
C LEU A 371 12.59 -25.07 -8.76
N ASP A 372 13.12 -25.97 -7.92
CA ASP A 372 13.33 -27.38 -8.27
C ASP A 372 11.98 -28.13 -8.39
N ASP A 373 11.02 -27.77 -7.56
CA ASP A 373 9.67 -28.36 -7.59
C ASP A 373 8.83 -27.85 -8.78
N GLU A 374 8.97 -26.58 -9.18
CA GLU A 374 8.32 -26.03 -10.39
C GLU A 374 8.84 -26.66 -11.70
N ASN A 375 10.05 -27.21 -11.70
CA ASN A 375 10.65 -27.84 -12.88
C ASN A 375 10.35 -29.36 -12.98
N ARG A 376 9.60 -29.94 -12.05
CA ARG A 376 9.17 -31.34 -12.05
C ARG A 376 7.78 -31.53 -12.60
#